data_2b7d30efbbf034ca36b59b24526e7be8
#
_entry.id   2b7d30efbbf034ca36b59b24526e7be8
#
_cell.length_a   1.000
_cell.length_b   1.000
_cell.length_c   1.000
_cell.angle_alpha   90.00
_cell.angle_beta   90.00
_cell.angle_gamma   90.00
#
_symmetry.space_group_name_H-M   'P 1'
#
loop_
_entity.id
_entity.type
_entity.pdbx_description
1 polymer ?
#
loop_
_entity_poly.entity_id
_entity_poly.type
_entity_poly.pdbx_seq_one_letter_code
_entity_poly.pdbx_strand_id
1 'polypeptide(L)'
;MNALSNEAWSGYLSSFHRMHPGITEDVLSGSRSRQGLTPYTWITAPIPLGTRVLDLACGSGPGLRSRPGEPWIGLDHSTSELARARRSGTVNVLEGDATALPFEDGSFDGVICSMALMLFQPLERALAEVRRVLVRDGLFVATVPGRRPLRVRDVARYSHLISRLGRRYLSYPNTKALSHAPTLLGGHGFELIEDVRSRFDFPISSPEAAATFVRSLYLPDVTEATLVRGEQLAALWVGTSIGIPLRRITLVRR
;
A
#
# COMPACT_ATOMS: atom_id res chain seq x y z
N MET A 1 19.49 -4.45 15.75
CA MET A 1 18.22 -5.19 15.57
C MET A 1 18.31 -5.92 14.25
N ASN A 2 18.26 -7.25 14.27
CA ASN A 2 18.26 -8.06 13.05
C ASN A 2 16.95 -7.80 12.28
N ALA A 3 17.03 -7.83 10.95
CA ALA A 3 15.82 -7.83 10.11
C ALA A 3 15.02 -9.10 10.45
N LEU A 4 13.69 -8.96 10.53
CA LEU A 4 12.80 -10.11 10.68
C LEU A 4 12.99 -11.07 9.50
N SER A 5 12.88 -12.37 9.77
CA SER A 5 12.83 -13.38 8.71
C SER A 5 11.55 -13.20 7.87
N ASN A 6 11.56 -13.74 6.66
CA ASN A 6 10.40 -13.73 5.77
C ASN A 6 9.17 -14.37 6.42
N GLU A 7 9.37 -15.48 7.12
CA GLU A 7 8.32 -16.20 7.83
C GLU A 7 7.71 -15.37 8.97
N ALA A 8 8.55 -14.68 9.75
CA ALA A 8 8.11 -13.79 10.82
C ALA A 8 7.30 -12.60 10.28
N TRP A 9 7.69 -12.04 9.12
CA TRP A 9 6.92 -11.00 8.43
C TRP A 9 5.55 -11.52 7.96
N SER A 10 5.50 -12.69 7.33
CA SER A 10 4.25 -13.30 6.86
C SER A 10 3.28 -13.54 8.01
N GLY A 11 3.76 -14.12 9.12
CA GLY A 11 2.96 -14.33 10.33
C GLY A 11 2.44 -13.02 10.93
N TYR A 12 3.30 -11.99 10.99
CA TYR A 12 2.90 -10.66 11.45
C TYR A 12 1.80 -10.05 10.57
N LEU A 13 1.97 -10.03 9.24
CA LEU A 13 1.01 -9.46 8.30
C LEU A 13 -0.34 -10.18 8.37
N SER A 14 -0.36 -11.51 8.41
CA SER A 14 -1.58 -12.29 8.56
C SER A 14 -2.34 -11.94 9.84
N SER A 15 -1.61 -11.79 10.95
CA SER A 15 -2.21 -11.37 12.22
C SER A 15 -2.71 -9.92 12.18
N PHE A 16 -1.91 -9.00 11.61
CA PHE A 16 -2.25 -7.59 11.48
C PHE A 16 -3.55 -7.37 10.71
N HIS A 17 -3.68 -7.95 9.51
CA HIS A 17 -4.88 -7.81 8.69
C HIS A 17 -6.10 -8.51 9.27
N ARG A 18 -5.91 -9.60 10.02
CA ARG A 18 -7.01 -10.25 10.74
C ARG A 18 -7.54 -9.39 11.88
N MET A 19 -6.66 -8.73 12.64
CA MET A 19 -7.05 -7.91 13.79
C MET A 19 -7.56 -6.52 13.38
N HIS A 20 -7.02 -5.97 12.28
CA HIS A 20 -7.29 -4.60 11.84
C HIS A 20 -7.65 -4.52 10.35
N PRO A 21 -8.69 -5.25 9.87
CA PRO A 21 -9.05 -5.24 8.46
C PRO A 21 -9.43 -3.82 8.00
N GLY A 22 -8.80 -3.35 6.92
CA GLY A 22 -9.04 -2.04 6.31
C GLY A 22 -8.43 -0.85 7.04
N ILE A 23 -7.63 -1.03 8.09
CA ILE A 23 -7.04 0.11 8.83
C ILE A 23 -6.15 0.98 7.93
N THR A 24 -5.42 0.39 6.98
CA THR A 24 -4.63 1.13 5.99
C THR A 24 -5.54 1.95 5.07
N GLU A 25 -6.69 1.37 4.67
CA GLU A 25 -7.69 2.10 3.89
C GLU A 25 -8.25 3.29 4.66
N ASP A 26 -8.60 3.12 5.93
CA ASP A 26 -9.18 4.19 6.76
C ASP A 26 -8.27 5.42 6.78
N VAL A 27 -6.94 5.21 6.86
CA VAL A 27 -5.96 6.30 6.80
C VAL A 27 -5.80 6.85 5.38
N LEU A 28 -5.62 6.00 4.37
CA LEU A 28 -5.34 6.45 3.01
C LEU A 28 -6.58 7.05 2.34
N SER A 29 -7.76 6.49 2.53
CA SER A 29 -9.02 7.08 2.01
C SER A 29 -9.38 8.40 2.68
N GLY A 30 -8.99 8.58 3.95
CA GLY A 30 -9.12 9.84 4.68
C GLY A 30 -8.11 10.91 4.28
N SER A 31 -7.07 10.54 3.52
CA SER A 31 -5.97 11.45 3.15
C SER A 31 -6.20 12.15 1.84
N ARG A 32 -5.70 13.38 1.72
CA ARG A 32 -5.83 14.18 0.48
C ARG A 32 -4.51 14.80 0.07
N SER A 33 -4.22 14.76 -1.22
CA SER A 33 -3.15 15.55 -1.83
C SER A 33 -3.53 17.04 -1.88
N ARG A 34 -2.57 17.90 -2.22
CA ARG A 34 -2.85 19.33 -2.46
C ARG A 34 -3.90 19.57 -3.55
N GLN A 35 -4.06 18.63 -4.48
CA GLN A 35 -5.03 18.66 -5.57
C GLN A 35 -6.38 18.01 -5.21
N GLY A 36 -6.58 17.59 -3.96
CA GLY A 36 -7.79 16.92 -3.48
C GLY A 36 -7.87 15.42 -3.77
N LEU A 37 -6.86 14.81 -4.44
CA LEU A 37 -6.87 13.39 -4.76
C LEU A 37 -6.63 12.54 -3.51
N THR A 38 -7.29 11.39 -3.43
CA THR A 38 -6.91 10.32 -2.51
C THR A 38 -5.72 9.53 -3.08
N PRO A 39 -4.98 8.76 -2.27
CA PRO A 39 -4.00 7.79 -2.77
C PRO A 39 -4.59 6.82 -3.80
N TYR A 40 -5.85 6.41 -3.65
CA TYR A 40 -6.50 5.46 -4.55
C TYR A 40 -6.90 6.08 -5.89
N THR A 41 -7.45 7.30 -5.90
CA THR A 41 -7.68 8.01 -7.17
C THR A 41 -6.37 8.39 -7.86
N TRP A 42 -5.30 8.56 -7.10
CA TRP A 42 -3.99 8.88 -7.64
C TRP A 42 -3.30 7.65 -8.28
N ILE A 43 -3.38 6.47 -7.65
CA ILE A 43 -2.78 5.25 -8.25
C ILE A 43 -3.52 4.83 -9.52
N THR A 44 -4.84 5.01 -9.57
CA THR A 44 -5.66 4.61 -10.71
C THR A 44 -5.60 5.60 -11.88
N ALA A 45 -5.11 6.83 -11.66
CA ALA A 45 -5.09 7.88 -12.67
C ALA A 45 -4.38 7.53 -14.00
N PRO A 46 -3.26 6.77 -14.03
CA PRO A 46 -2.60 6.36 -15.28
C PRO A 46 -3.38 5.31 -16.08
N ILE A 47 -4.33 4.62 -15.48
CA ILE A 47 -5.07 3.52 -16.12
C ILE A 47 -6.17 4.10 -17.03
N PRO A 48 -6.22 3.77 -18.32
CA PRO A 48 -7.31 4.18 -19.22
C PRO A 48 -8.67 3.62 -18.76
N LEU A 49 -9.75 4.31 -19.12
CA LEU A 49 -11.11 3.82 -18.87
C LEU A 49 -11.44 2.62 -19.78
N GLY A 50 -12.32 1.74 -19.31
CA GLY A 50 -12.77 0.57 -20.05
C GLY A 50 -11.75 -0.56 -20.16
N THR A 51 -10.63 -0.49 -19.45
CA THR A 51 -9.58 -1.52 -19.45
C THR A 51 -9.81 -2.57 -18.37
N ARG A 52 -9.44 -3.83 -18.67
CA ARG A 52 -9.47 -4.93 -17.70
C ARG A 52 -8.31 -4.80 -16.74
N VAL A 53 -8.59 -4.61 -15.46
CA VAL A 53 -7.56 -4.36 -14.44
C VAL A 53 -7.63 -5.34 -13.30
N LEU A 54 -6.47 -5.82 -12.87
CA LEU A 54 -6.29 -6.51 -11.61
C LEU A 54 -5.82 -5.50 -10.53
N ASP A 55 -6.60 -5.36 -9.46
CA ASP A 55 -6.15 -4.71 -8.22
C ASP A 55 -5.48 -5.77 -7.33
N LEU A 56 -4.16 -5.85 -7.40
CA LEU A 56 -3.34 -6.86 -6.74
C LEU A 56 -3.05 -6.46 -5.29
N ALA A 57 -3.35 -7.34 -4.34
CA ALA A 57 -3.40 -7.08 -2.91
C ALA A 57 -4.38 -5.91 -2.63
N CYS A 58 -5.63 -6.10 -3.07
CA CYS A 58 -6.65 -5.07 -3.09
C CYS A 58 -7.16 -4.69 -1.69
N GLY A 59 -6.83 -5.46 -0.65
CA GLY A 59 -7.30 -5.28 0.72
C GLY A 59 -8.82 -5.23 0.77
N SER A 60 -9.35 -4.19 1.43
CA SER A 60 -10.79 -3.93 1.52
C SER A 60 -11.39 -3.30 0.25
N GLY A 61 -10.68 -3.24 -0.87
CA GLY A 61 -11.18 -2.88 -2.21
C GLY A 61 -11.30 -1.39 -2.52
N PRO A 62 -10.51 -0.49 -1.94
CA PRO A 62 -10.65 0.95 -2.21
C PRO A 62 -10.21 1.34 -3.62
N GLY A 63 -9.29 0.59 -4.23
CA GLY A 63 -8.89 0.77 -5.63
C GLY A 63 -10.08 0.57 -6.57
N LEU A 64 -10.80 -0.54 -6.41
CA LEU A 64 -11.99 -0.85 -7.20
C LEU A 64 -13.08 0.20 -7.00
N ARG A 65 -13.33 0.62 -5.75
CA ARG A 65 -14.34 1.65 -5.45
C ARG A 65 -13.97 3.04 -5.99
N SER A 66 -12.71 3.30 -6.28
CA SER A 66 -12.29 4.55 -6.93
C SER A 66 -12.64 4.63 -8.42
N ARG A 67 -13.04 3.49 -9.03
CA ARG A 67 -13.40 3.33 -10.45
C ARG A 67 -14.66 2.47 -10.59
N PRO A 68 -15.82 2.95 -10.12
CA PRO A 68 -17.06 2.18 -10.19
C PRO A 68 -17.48 1.94 -11.64
N GLY A 69 -17.98 0.72 -11.92
CA GLY A 69 -18.43 0.31 -13.25
C GLY A 69 -17.35 -0.15 -14.21
N GLU A 70 -16.08 -0.05 -13.84
CA GLU A 70 -14.97 -0.57 -14.64
C GLU A 70 -14.85 -2.11 -14.54
N PRO A 71 -14.35 -2.81 -15.56
CA PRO A 71 -14.18 -4.27 -15.57
C PRO A 71 -12.96 -4.70 -14.75
N TRP A 72 -12.98 -4.39 -13.46
CA TRP A 72 -11.88 -4.60 -12.54
C TRP A 72 -12.14 -5.76 -11.59
N ILE A 73 -11.10 -6.51 -11.27
CA ILE A 73 -11.10 -7.61 -10.31
C ILE A 73 -10.04 -7.32 -9.24
N GLY A 74 -10.40 -7.50 -7.98
CA GLY A 74 -9.45 -7.45 -6.86
C GLY A 74 -8.99 -8.85 -6.46
N LEU A 75 -7.72 -8.98 -6.07
CA LEU A 75 -7.20 -10.19 -5.46
C LEU A 75 -6.45 -9.83 -4.20
N ASP A 76 -6.72 -10.54 -3.10
CA ASP A 76 -5.99 -10.39 -1.84
C ASP A 76 -5.83 -11.74 -1.15
N HIS A 77 -4.77 -11.87 -0.35
CA HIS A 77 -4.52 -13.08 0.45
C HIS A 77 -5.33 -13.10 1.75
N SER A 78 -5.79 -11.95 2.22
CA SER A 78 -6.46 -11.80 3.52
C SER A 78 -7.97 -11.95 3.40
N THR A 79 -8.51 -13.08 3.89
CA THR A 79 -9.97 -13.32 3.96
C THR A 79 -10.72 -12.24 4.74
N SER A 80 -10.12 -11.67 5.79
CA SER A 80 -10.71 -10.60 6.60
C SER A 80 -10.81 -9.27 5.84
N GLU A 81 -9.80 -8.93 5.03
CA GLU A 81 -9.85 -7.78 4.13
C GLU A 81 -10.93 -7.96 3.06
N LEU A 82 -10.98 -9.13 2.43
CA LEU A 82 -12.01 -9.45 1.43
C LEU A 82 -13.42 -9.46 2.01
N ALA A 83 -13.59 -9.93 3.25
CA ALA A 83 -14.86 -9.84 3.95
C ALA A 83 -15.27 -8.38 4.18
N ARG A 84 -14.32 -7.48 4.51
CA ARG A 84 -14.59 -6.05 4.62
C ARG A 84 -14.91 -5.45 3.25
N ALA A 85 -14.17 -5.81 2.19
CA ALA A 85 -14.44 -5.36 0.82
C ALA A 85 -15.88 -5.64 0.41
N ARG A 86 -16.34 -6.88 0.62
CA ARG A 86 -17.72 -7.30 0.29
C ARG A 86 -18.77 -6.54 1.11
N ARG A 87 -18.55 -6.33 2.40
CA ARG A 87 -19.43 -5.49 3.25
C ARG A 87 -19.49 -4.03 2.78
N SER A 88 -18.44 -3.54 2.16
CA SER A 88 -18.37 -2.18 1.57
C SER A 88 -18.89 -2.12 0.13
N GLY A 89 -19.54 -3.17 -0.38
CA GLY A 89 -20.13 -3.23 -1.72
C GLY A 89 -19.15 -3.61 -2.84
N THR A 90 -17.92 -3.98 -2.52
CA THR A 90 -16.96 -4.46 -3.52
C THR A 90 -17.09 -5.97 -3.67
N VAL A 91 -17.76 -6.42 -4.74
CA VAL A 91 -18.11 -7.84 -4.94
C VAL A 91 -17.13 -8.61 -5.81
N ASN A 92 -16.45 -7.93 -6.74
CA ASN A 92 -15.49 -8.53 -7.67
C ASN A 92 -14.12 -8.72 -7.00
N VAL A 93 -14.07 -9.53 -5.96
CA VAL A 93 -12.84 -9.82 -5.22
C VAL A 93 -12.65 -11.31 -4.99
N LEU A 94 -11.42 -11.79 -5.18
CA LEU A 94 -10.99 -13.17 -5.04
C LEU A 94 -9.90 -13.28 -3.97
N GLU A 95 -9.90 -14.42 -3.28
CA GLU A 95 -8.77 -14.82 -2.45
C GLU A 95 -7.69 -15.46 -3.32
N GLY A 96 -6.42 -15.07 -3.12
CA GLY A 96 -5.31 -15.63 -3.87
C GLY A 96 -3.96 -15.11 -3.44
N ASP A 97 -2.93 -15.77 -3.96
CA ASP A 97 -1.52 -15.45 -3.72
C ASP A 97 -0.95 -14.67 -4.92
N ALA A 98 -0.30 -13.55 -4.64
CA ALA A 98 0.38 -12.74 -5.65
C ALA A 98 1.51 -13.48 -6.37
N THR A 99 2.03 -14.57 -5.79
CA THR A 99 3.09 -15.41 -6.36
C THR A 99 2.58 -16.57 -7.21
N ALA A 100 1.24 -16.74 -7.30
CA ALA A 100 0.57 -17.79 -8.07
C ALA A 100 -0.84 -17.32 -8.46
N LEU A 101 -0.94 -16.37 -9.40
CA LEU A 101 -2.20 -15.74 -9.79
C LEU A 101 -3.10 -16.70 -10.56
N PRO A 102 -4.39 -16.86 -10.20
CA PRO A 102 -5.32 -17.80 -10.84
C PRO A 102 -5.93 -17.23 -12.14
N PHE A 103 -5.11 -16.58 -12.95
CA PHE A 103 -5.52 -15.98 -14.20
C PHE A 103 -4.64 -16.47 -15.36
N GLU A 104 -5.18 -16.49 -16.57
CA GLU A 104 -4.45 -16.82 -17.77
C GLU A 104 -3.43 -15.73 -18.16
N ASP A 105 -2.47 -16.09 -19.00
CA ASP A 105 -1.50 -15.15 -19.55
C ASP A 105 -2.21 -14.05 -20.34
N GLY A 106 -1.82 -12.80 -20.15
CA GLY A 106 -2.39 -11.68 -20.89
C GLY A 106 -3.88 -11.41 -20.59
N SER A 107 -4.37 -11.75 -19.40
CA SER A 107 -5.76 -11.53 -18.99
C SER A 107 -6.09 -10.05 -18.75
N PHE A 108 -5.10 -9.22 -18.44
CA PHE A 108 -5.29 -7.85 -18.01
C PHE A 108 -4.54 -6.84 -18.86
N ASP A 109 -5.18 -5.70 -19.09
CA ASP A 109 -4.59 -4.54 -19.75
C ASP A 109 -3.81 -3.68 -18.75
N GLY A 110 -4.16 -3.80 -17.46
CA GLY A 110 -3.49 -3.13 -16.36
C GLY A 110 -3.47 -3.95 -15.06
N VAL A 111 -2.44 -3.72 -14.26
CA VAL A 111 -2.36 -4.19 -12.86
C VAL A 111 -2.06 -2.99 -11.99
N ILE A 112 -2.82 -2.80 -10.92
CA ILE A 112 -2.47 -1.85 -9.86
C ILE A 112 -2.06 -2.61 -8.59
N CYS A 113 -1.15 -2.03 -7.79
CA CYS A 113 -0.71 -2.59 -6.52
C CYS A 113 -0.50 -1.46 -5.51
N SER A 114 -1.46 -1.26 -4.61
CA SER A 114 -1.41 -0.18 -3.65
C SER A 114 -0.82 -0.63 -2.32
N MET A 115 0.34 -0.09 -1.96
CA MET A 115 0.98 -0.28 -0.65
C MET A 115 1.31 -1.74 -0.28
N ALA A 116 1.44 -2.64 -1.27
CA ALA A 116 1.74 -4.05 -1.03
C ALA A 116 3.07 -4.52 -1.65
N LEU A 117 3.55 -3.88 -2.71
CA LEU A 117 4.78 -4.31 -3.42
C LEU A 117 6.00 -4.45 -2.49
N MET A 118 6.08 -3.63 -1.43
CA MET A 118 7.16 -3.72 -0.44
C MET A 118 7.02 -4.92 0.51
N LEU A 119 5.91 -5.66 0.46
CA LEU A 119 5.59 -6.76 1.37
C LEU A 119 5.69 -8.14 0.71
N PHE A 120 5.62 -8.26 -0.63
CA PHE A 120 5.62 -9.53 -1.34
C PHE A 120 6.88 -10.36 -1.09
N GLN A 121 6.71 -11.66 -0.86
CA GLN A 121 7.80 -12.59 -0.60
C GLN A 121 7.50 -13.96 -1.24
N PRO A 122 8.35 -14.42 -2.19
CA PRO A 122 9.43 -13.65 -2.83
C PRO A 122 8.90 -12.63 -3.84
N LEU A 123 9.51 -11.43 -3.85
CA LEU A 123 9.11 -10.34 -4.74
C LEU A 123 9.23 -10.70 -6.22
N GLU A 124 10.30 -11.40 -6.59
CA GLU A 124 10.59 -11.80 -7.98
C GLU A 124 9.48 -12.69 -8.56
N ARG A 125 8.92 -13.60 -7.76
CA ARG A 125 7.78 -14.43 -8.17
C ARG A 125 6.53 -13.60 -8.42
N ALA A 126 6.20 -12.68 -7.51
CA ALA A 126 5.05 -11.80 -7.71
C ALA A 126 5.22 -10.92 -8.96
N LEU A 127 6.43 -10.39 -9.22
CA LEU A 127 6.71 -9.63 -10.44
C LEU A 127 6.59 -10.48 -11.72
N ALA A 128 7.03 -11.75 -11.69
CA ALA A 128 6.87 -12.68 -12.80
C ALA A 128 5.39 -12.94 -13.10
N GLU A 129 4.56 -13.13 -12.08
CA GLU A 129 3.11 -13.32 -12.23
C GLU A 129 2.43 -12.05 -12.75
N VAL A 130 2.77 -10.87 -12.22
CA VAL A 130 2.27 -9.59 -12.75
C VAL A 130 2.60 -9.46 -14.24
N ARG A 131 3.85 -9.79 -14.62
CA ARG A 131 4.25 -9.77 -16.02
C ARG A 131 3.48 -10.79 -16.86
N ARG A 132 3.25 -11.99 -16.34
CA ARG A 132 2.55 -13.07 -17.06
C ARG A 132 1.11 -12.67 -17.38
N VAL A 133 0.37 -12.15 -16.38
CA VAL A 133 -1.06 -11.84 -16.54
C VAL A 133 -1.34 -10.53 -17.29
N LEU A 134 -0.37 -9.63 -17.42
CA LEU A 134 -0.50 -8.43 -18.25
C LEU A 134 -0.40 -8.77 -19.74
N VAL A 135 -1.15 -8.10 -20.59
CA VAL A 135 -0.90 -8.09 -22.04
C VAL A 135 0.43 -7.39 -22.35
N ARG A 136 0.98 -7.62 -23.55
CA ARG A 136 2.10 -6.82 -24.04
C ARG A 136 1.69 -5.34 -24.06
N ASP A 137 2.58 -4.45 -23.66
CA ASP A 137 2.35 -3.02 -23.50
C ASP A 137 1.28 -2.65 -22.43
N GLY A 138 0.82 -3.63 -21.66
CA GLY A 138 -0.04 -3.41 -20.49
C GLY A 138 0.68 -2.66 -19.35
N LEU A 139 -0.08 -1.94 -18.56
CA LEU A 139 0.45 -1.07 -17.49
C LEU A 139 0.52 -1.78 -16.13
N PHE A 140 1.63 -1.62 -15.45
CA PHE A 140 1.75 -1.92 -14.02
C PHE A 140 1.95 -0.65 -13.22
N VAL A 141 1.01 -0.33 -12.31
CA VAL A 141 1.08 0.86 -11.46
C VAL A 141 1.15 0.44 -10.01
N ALA A 142 2.22 0.81 -9.33
CA ALA A 142 2.39 0.50 -7.91
C ALA A 142 2.57 1.77 -7.07
N THR A 143 2.02 1.78 -5.85
CA THR A 143 2.36 2.76 -4.84
C THR A 143 3.07 2.10 -3.66
N VAL A 144 4.07 2.79 -3.16
CA VAL A 144 4.86 2.37 -2.00
C VAL A 144 5.10 3.58 -1.07
N PRO A 145 5.45 3.36 0.20
CA PRO A 145 5.87 4.45 1.07
C PRO A 145 7.01 5.25 0.45
N GLY A 146 6.86 6.57 0.43
CA GLY A 146 7.88 7.51 0.01
C GLY A 146 8.65 8.08 1.21
N ARG A 147 9.81 8.69 0.94
CA ARG A 147 10.55 9.47 1.95
C ARG A 147 10.23 10.95 1.86
N ARG A 148 9.76 11.42 0.71
CA ARG A 148 9.46 12.82 0.38
C ARG A 148 8.27 12.87 -0.60
N PRO A 149 7.55 14.00 -0.71
CA PRO A 149 7.77 15.26 0.01
C PRO A 149 7.16 15.25 1.43
N LEU A 150 7.83 15.89 2.36
CA LEU A 150 7.38 16.12 3.74
C LEU A 150 7.65 17.57 4.14
N ARG A 151 6.78 18.16 4.98
CA ARG A 151 7.04 19.44 5.64
C ARG A 151 7.97 19.22 6.84
N VAL A 152 8.66 20.27 7.27
CA VAL A 152 9.56 20.20 8.45
C VAL A 152 8.85 19.64 9.68
N ARG A 153 7.61 20.08 9.93
CA ARG A 153 6.80 19.58 11.04
C ARG A 153 6.48 18.08 10.94
N ASP A 154 6.29 17.56 9.71
CA ASP A 154 6.04 16.12 9.51
C ASP A 154 7.29 15.31 9.84
N VAL A 155 8.45 15.79 9.39
CA VAL A 155 9.75 15.16 9.71
C VAL A 155 9.97 15.10 11.21
N ALA A 156 9.74 16.21 11.92
CA ALA A 156 9.86 16.26 13.38
C ALA A 156 8.89 15.28 14.07
N ARG A 157 7.63 15.24 13.62
CA ARG A 157 6.60 14.33 14.16
C ARG A 157 6.95 12.86 13.91
N TYR A 158 7.34 12.51 12.70
CA TYR A 158 7.78 11.13 12.40
C TYR A 158 9.01 10.74 13.20
N SER A 159 10.01 11.60 13.30
CA SER A 159 11.22 11.33 14.09
C SER A 159 10.88 11.08 15.56
N HIS A 160 10.01 11.91 16.13
CA HIS A 160 9.58 11.76 17.52
C HIS A 160 8.73 10.48 17.71
N LEU A 161 7.75 10.23 16.82
CA LEU A 161 6.90 9.05 16.89
C LEU A 161 7.73 7.76 16.75
N ILE A 162 8.57 7.66 15.73
CA ILE A 162 9.42 6.48 15.48
C ILE A 162 10.36 6.22 16.66
N SER A 163 10.96 7.27 17.23
CA SER A 163 11.76 7.17 18.46
C SER A 163 10.93 6.68 19.65
N ARG A 164 9.70 7.20 19.82
CA ARG A 164 8.79 6.80 20.90
C ARG A 164 8.35 5.34 20.78
N LEU A 165 8.26 4.84 19.53
CA LEU A 165 7.97 3.44 19.22
C LEU A 165 9.22 2.53 19.35
N GLY A 166 10.36 3.06 19.81
CA GLY A 166 11.61 2.30 19.97
C GLY A 166 12.25 1.91 18.64
N ARG A 167 11.95 2.64 17.55
CA ARG A 167 12.46 2.36 16.20
C ARG A 167 13.39 3.48 15.71
N ARG A 168 14.23 3.16 14.74
CA ARG A 168 15.06 4.14 14.02
C ARG A 168 14.41 4.57 12.71
N TYR A 169 13.66 3.67 12.08
CA TYR A 169 12.93 3.88 10.82
C TYR A 169 11.86 2.79 10.65
N LEU A 170 10.91 3.02 9.76
CA LEU A 170 10.01 1.99 9.27
C LEU A 170 10.76 1.14 8.23
N SER A 171 10.70 -0.17 8.37
CA SER A 171 11.33 -1.13 7.45
C SER A 171 10.30 -2.14 6.96
N TYR A 172 10.45 -2.55 5.72
CA TYR A 172 9.62 -3.56 5.07
C TYR A 172 10.53 -4.57 4.37
N PRO A 173 10.07 -5.79 4.07
CA PRO A 173 10.88 -6.82 3.42
C PRO A 173 11.67 -6.31 2.21
N ASN A 174 11.00 -5.59 1.30
CA ASN A 174 11.59 -5.16 0.03
C ASN A 174 12.04 -3.69 0.00
N THR A 175 12.21 -3.02 1.15
CA THR A 175 12.58 -1.58 1.19
C THR A 175 13.86 -1.28 0.40
N LYS A 176 14.89 -2.14 0.50
CA LYS A 176 16.16 -1.96 -0.22
C LYS A 176 15.99 -2.15 -1.73
N ALA A 177 15.27 -3.20 -2.13
CA ALA A 177 14.98 -3.48 -3.53
C ALA A 177 14.23 -2.32 -4.20
N LEU A 178 13.20 -1.80 -3.53
CA LEU A 178 12.38 -0.71 -4.05
C LEU A 178 13.07 0.66 -4.05
N SER A 179 14.14 0.85 -3.29
CA SER A 179 14.96 2.06 -3.42
C SER A 179 15.66 2.15 -4.79
N HIS A 180 15.90 1.00 -5.44
CA HIS A 180 16.46 0.86 -6.79
C HIS A 180 15.42 0.30 -7.78
N ALA A 181 14.15 0.65 -7.60
CA ALA A 181 13.03 0.12 -8.37
C ALA A 181 13.21 0.13 -9.91
N PRO A 182 13.75 1.17 -10.56
CA PRO A 182 13.94 1.14 -12.01
C PRO A 182 14.83 -0.01 -12.48
N THR A 183 15.94 -0.27 -11.79
CA THR A 183 16.87 -1.36 -12.12
C THR A 183 16.25 -2.72 -11.82
N LEU A 184 15.62 -2.87 -10.65
CA LEU A 184 14.95 -4.12 -10.27
C LEU A 184 13.86 -4.48 -11.28
N LEU A 185 12.96 -3.55 -11.56
CA LEU A 185 11.78 -3.80 -12.38
C LEU A 185 12.13 -3.96 -13.86
N GLY A 186 13.17 -3.25 -14.34
CA GLY A 186 13.73 -3.44 -15.68
C GLY A 186 14.25 -4.87 -15.90
N GLY A 187 14.92 -5.45 -14.90
CA GLY A 187 15.38 -6.84 -14.95
C GLY A 187 14.26 -7.88 -15.05
N HIS A 188 13.01 -7.50 -14.72
CA HIS A 188 11.82 -8.36 -14.82
C HIS A 188 10.96 -8.09 -16.08
N GLY A 189 11.49 -7.42 -17.10
CA GLY A 189 10.80 -7.17 -18.37
C GLY A 189 9.76 -6.05 -18.31
N PHE A 190 9.97 -5.08 -17.42
CA PHE A 190 9.21 -3.84 -17.34
C PHE A 190 10.08 -2.64 -17.74
N GLU A 191 9.48 -1.71 -18.45
CA GLU A 191 10.07 -0.40 -18.73
C GLU A 191 9.40 0.65 -17.86
N LEU A 192 10.22 1.50 -17.23
CA LEU A 192 9.73 2.58 -16.38
C LEU A 192 9.20 3.73 -17.26
N ILE A 193 7.93 4.09 -17.06
CA ILE A 193 7.29 5.26 -17.69
C ILE A 193 7.35 6.47 -16.75
N GLU A 194 7.02 6.26 -15.48
CA GLU A 194 6.88 7.36 -14.53
C GLU A 194 7.30 6.93 -13.11
N ASP A 195 8.01 7.81 -12.40
CA ASP A 195 8.38 7.67 -10.99
C ASP A 195 8.10 9.00 -10.28
N VAL A 196 6.92 9.13 -9.70
CA VAL A 196 6.46 10.37 -9.09
C VAL A 196 6.19 10.20 -7.61
N ARG A 197 6.28 11.32 -6.90
CA ARG A 197 6.05 11.35 -5.46
C ARG A 197 5.01 12.40 -5.13
N SER A 198 4.11 12.05 -4.22
CA SER A 198 3.10 12.97 -3.71
C SER A 198 3.00 12.85 -2.19
N ARG A 199 2.48 13.92 -1.58
CA ARG A 199 2.18 13.99 -0.17
C ARG A 199 0.68 14.06 0.01
N PHE A 200 0.17 13.22 0.89
CA PHE A 200 -1.24 13.17 1.24
C PHE A 200 -1.38 13.57 2.70
N ASP A 201 -2.21 14.56 2.98
CA ASP A 201 -2.47 15.03 4.34
C ASP A 201 -3.59 14.19 4.97
N PHE A 202 -3.26 13.43 6.02
CA PHE A 202 -4.24 12.75 6.86
C PHE A 202 -4.64 13.68 8.01
N PRO A 203 -5.93 14.03 8.17
CA PRO A 203 -6.38 14.87 9.26
C PRO A 203 -6.37 14.08 10.58
N ILE A 204 -5.70 14.60 11.59
CA ILE A 204 -5.80 14.10 12.96
C ILE A 204 -6.96 14.86 13.64
N SER A 205 -8.18 14.42 13.36
CA SER A 205 -9.40 15.11 13.80
C SER A 205 -9.79 14.78 15.26
N SER A 206 -9.32 13.64 15.78
CA SER A 206 -9.62 13.16 17.12
C SER A 206 -8.49 12.27 17.66
N PRO A 207 -8.50 11.93 18.97
CA PRO A 207 -7.59 10.92 19.52
C PRO A 207 -7.70 9.55 18.84
N GLU A 208 -8.90 9.15 18.41
CA GLU A 208 -9.15 7.90 17.69
C GLU A 208 -8.52 7.93 16.29
N ALA A 209 -8.58 9.07 15.60
CA ALA A 209 -7.88 9.25 14.31
C ALA A 209 -6.35 9.17 14.49
N ALA A 210 -5.82 9.70 15.59
CA ALA A 210 -4.41 9.57 15.94
C ALA A 210 -4.02 8.11 16.20
N ALA A 211 -4.83 7.38 16.96
CA ALA A 211 -4.63 5.95 17.23
C ALA A 211 -4.70 5.13 15.92
N THR A 212 -5.69 5.37 15.07
CA THR A 212 -5.82 4.73 13.76
C THR A 212 -4.58 4.96 12.90
N PHE A 213 -4.06 6.19 12.85
CA PHE A 213 -2.82 6.50 12.13
C PHE A 213 -1.63 5.70 12.67
N VAL A 214 -1.43 5.64 13.98
CA VAL A 214 -0.30 4.89 14.58
C VAL A 214 -0.44 3.40 14.33
N ARG A 215 -1.63 2.85 14.52
CA ARG A 215 -1.92 1.42 14.33
C ARG A 215 -1.92 0.99 12.86
N SER A 216 -2.08 1.91 11.91
CA SER A 216 -1.95 1.60 10.47
C SER A 216 -0.50 1.37 10.01
N LEU A 217 0.48 1.72 10.83
CA LEU A 217 1.88 1.46 10.54
C LEU A 217 2.21 -0.02 10.78
N TYR A 218 2.95 -0.63 9.85
CA TYR A 218 3.47 -1.99 10.08
C TYR A 218 4.63 -1.93 11.08
N LEU A 219 4.36 -2.38 12.29
CA LEU A 219 5.26 -2.27 13.45
C LEU A 219 5.45 -3.64 14.10
N PRO A 220 6.07 -4.61 13.40
CA PRO A 220 6.35 -5.91 14.01
C PRO A 220 7.24 -5.73 15.25
N ASP A 221 7.05 -6.58 16.26
CA ASP A 221 7.80 -6.59 17.54
C ASP A 221 7.65 -5.31 18.38
N VAL A 222 6.59 -4.51 18.17
CA VAL A 222 6.24 -3.40 19.05
C VAL A 222 5.15 -3.86 19.99
N THR A 223 5.39 -3.69 21.30
CA THR A 223 4.42 -4.10 22.34
C THR A 223 3.23 -3.15 22.38
N GLU A 224 2.07 -3.66 22.84
CA GLU A 224 0.86 -2.84 23.01
C GLU A 224 1.11 -1.59 23.87
N ALA A 225 1.85 -1.74 24.97
CA ALA A 225 2.21 -0.59 25.82
C ALA A 225 3.03 0.47 25.08
N THR A 226 3.84 0.07 24.10
CA THR A 226 4.62 1.00 23.26
C THR A 226 3.73 1.65 22.20
N LEU A 227 2.79 0.91 21.60
CA LEU A 227 1.79 1.46 20.68
C LEU A 227 0.95 2.54 21.38
N VAL A 228 0.42 2.24 22.56
CA VAL A 228 -0.36 3.23 23.37
C VAL A 228 0.45 4.50 23.63
N ARG A 229 1.74 4.40 23.94
CA ARG A 229 2.60 5.60 24.10
C ARG A 229 2.75 6.39 22.78
N GLY A 230 2.79 5.70 21.65
CA GLY A 230 2.79 6.33 20.33
C GLY A 230 1.47 7.05 20.02
N GLU A 231 0.34 6.43 20.37
CA GLU A 231 -1.00 6.99 20.21
C GLU A 231 -1.18 8.26 21.07
N GLN A 232 -0.76 8.21 22.33
CA GLN A 232 -0.78 9.37 23.23
C GLN A 232 0.04 10.54 22.68
N LEU A 233 1.22 10.26 22.09
CA LEU A 233 2.01 11.28 21.42
C LEU A 233 1.28 11.84 20.18
N ALA A 234 0.71 10.99 19.34
CA ALA A 234 -0.01 11.40 18.13
C ALA A 234 -1.30 12.17 18.47
N ALA A 235 -1.95 11.87 19.61
CA ALA A 235 -3.11 12.61 20.09
C ALA A 235 -2.82 14.10 20.38
N LEU A 236 -1.56 14.45 20.65
CA LEU A 236 -1.15 15.87 20.78
C LEU A 236 -1.21 16.63 19.43
N TRP A 237 -1.42 15.94 18.33
CA TRP A 237 -1.54 16.56 17.00
C TRP A 237 -2.99 16.79 16.57
N VAL A 238 -3.96 16.52 17.43
CA VAL A 238 -5.39 16.76 17.15
C VAL A 238 -5.61 18.21 16.70
N GLY A 239 -6.50 18.40 15.73
CA GLY A 239 -6.75 19.70 15.09
C GLY A 239 -5.76 20.03 13.96
N THR A 240 -4.85 19.11 13.61
CA THR A 240 -3.87 19.30 12.54
C THR A 240 -3.90 18.12 11.55
N SER A 241 -2.92 18.06 10.65
CA SER A 241 -2.72 16.91 9.75
C SER A 241 -1.29 16.39 9.81
N ILE A 242 -1.11 15.11 9.48
CA ILE A 242 0.19 14.48 9.21
C ILE A 242 0.32 14.15 7.72
N GLY A 243 1.46 14.48 7.12
CA GLY A 243 1.72 14.18 5.70
C GLY A 243 2.18 12.75 5.50
N ILE A 244 1.51 12.01 4.64
CA ILE A 244 1.91 10.67 4.21
C ILE A 244 2.58 10.79 2.84
N PRO A 245 3.91 10.60 2.75
CA PRO A 245 4.61 10.64 1.48
C PRO A 245 4.44 9.29 0.77
N LEU A 246 3.96 9.31 -0.45
CA LEU A 246 3.85 8.13 -1.31
C LEU A 246 4.66 8.32 -2.58
N ARG A 247 5.17 7.20 -3.11
CA ARG A 247 5.81 7.09 -4.41
C ARG A 247 4.93 6.23 -5.30
N ARG A 248 4.57 6.73 -6.49
CA ARG A 248 3.92 5.95 -7.55
C ARG A 248 4.94 5.65 -8.64
N ILE A 249 4.97 4.40 -9.04
CA ILE A 249 5.82 3.88 -10.10
C ILE A 249 4.87 3.33 -11.17
N THR A 250 4.97 3.85 -12.39
CA THR A 250 4.21 3.39 -13.56
C THR A 250 5.15 2.74 -14.54
N LEU A 251 4.83 1.54 -14.93
CA LEU A 251 5.64 0.65 -15.75
C LEU A 251 4.81 0.11 -16.92
N VAL A 252 5.47 -0.24 -18.01
CA VAL A 252 4.86 -0.96 -19.13
C VAL A 252 5.54 -2.31 -19.29
N ARG A 253 4.76 -3.37 -19.55
CA ARG A 253 5.28 -4.70 -19.91
C ARG A 253 5.87 -4.67 -21.30
N ARG A 254 7.13 -5.11 -21.45
CA ARG A 254 7.81 -5.32 -22.75
C ARG A 254 7.93 -6.79 -23.12
#